data_876e4a431d7ccdf6af295eefe20e4dd8
#
_entry.id   876e4a431d7ccdf6af295eefe20e4dd8
#
_cell.length_a   1.000
_cell.length_b   1.000
_cell.length_c   1.000
_cell.angle_alpha   90.00
_cell.angle_beta   90.00
_cell.angle_gamma   90.00
#
_symmetry.space_group_name_H-M   'P 1'
#
loop_
_entity.id
_entity.type
_entity.pdbx_description
1 polymer ?
#
loop_
_entity_poly.entity_id
_entity_poly.type
_entity_poly.pdbx_seq_one_letter_code
_entity_poly.pdbx_strand_id
1 'polypeptide(L)'
;MALTILAVDDSRTMRDMLTFALRDAGFDVSVAEDGVHGLEVLPDVQPDVIITDMNMPRMDGLGFIKGVRADDSYRAIPILVLTTESGVELKTKAREAGATGWIVKPFDKEKLVAAIRRIAA
;
A
#
# COMPACT_ATOMS: atom_id res chain seq x y z
N MET A 1 -0.53 18.57 9.61
CA MET A 1 -1.63 17.65 9.31
C MET A 1 -1.09 16.24 9.11
N ALA A 2 -1.82 15.24 9.57
CA ALA A 2 -1.39 13.85 9.41
C ALA A 2 -1.57 13.36 7.99
N LEU A 3 -0.61 12.58 7.49
CA LEU A 3 -0.74 11.89 6.22
C LEU A 3 -1.79 10.78 6.35
N THR A 4 -2.57 10.57 5.32
CA THR A 4 -3.56 9.50 5.25
C THR A 4 -2.98 8.34 4.46
N ILE A 5 -3.02 7.16 5.06
CA ILE A 5 -2.50 5.92 4.47
C ILE A 5 -3.67 4.97 4.17
N LEU A 6 -3.73 4.44 2.96
CA LEU A 6 -4.61 3.32 2.64
C LEU A 6 -3.76 2.06 2.62
N ALA A 7 -4.06 1.11 3.50
CA ALA A 7 -3.36 -0.16 3.59
C ALA A 7 -4.26 -1.30 3.08
N VAL A 8 -3.82 -1.99 2.04
CA VAL A 8 -4.57 -3.07 1.38
C VAL A 8 -3.85 -4.39 1.63
N ASP A 9 -4.49 -5.28 2.37
CA ASP A 9 -3.93 -6.59 2.72
C ASP A 9 -5.08 -7.54 3.05
N ASP A 10 -5.02 -8.78 2.59
CA ASP A 10 -6.08 -9.75 2.84
C ASP A 10 -6.02 -10.36 4.24
N SER A 11 -4.92 -10.21 4.94
CA SER A 11 -4.76 -10.69 6.31
C SER A 11 -5.29 -9.68 7.31
N ARG A 12 -6.33 -10.08 8.06
CA ARG A 12 -6.87 -9.23 9.12
C ARG A 12 -5.81 -8.90 10.18
N THR A 13 -5.00 -9.89 10.55
CA THR A 13 -3.92 -9.70 11.51
C THR A 13 -2.95 -8.63 11.02
N MET A 14 -2.57 -8.69 9.74
CA MET A 14 -1.67 -7.71 9.16
C MET A 14 -2.31 -6.32 9.11
N ARG A 15 -3.61 -6.23 8.72
CA ARG A 15 -4.31 -4.95 8.73
C ARG A 15 -4.33 -4.32 10.13
N ASP A 16 -4.58 -5.14 11.16
CA ASP A 16 -4.59 -4.66 12.55
C ASP A 16 -3.20 -4.19 12.99
N MET A 17 -2.16 -4.94 12.65
CA MET A 17 -0.77 -4.57 12.96
C MET A 17 -0.37 -3.26 12.29
N LEU A 18 -0.71 -3.11 11.01
CA LEU A 18 -0.42 -1.88 10.27
C LEU A 18 -1.18 -0.69 10.85
N THR A 19 -2.46 -0.87 11.15
CA THR A 19 -3.28 0.18 11.74
C THR A 19 -2.66 0.66 13.06
N PHE A 20 -2.31 -0.27 13.94
CA PHE A 20 -1.70 0.08 15.22
C PHE A 20 -0.37 0.82 15.04
N ALA A 21 0.53 0.24 14.25
CA ALA A 21 1.88 0.81 14.06
C ALA A 21 1.84 2.19 13.42
N LEU A 22 0.99 2.36 12.40
CA LEU A 22 0.94 3.62 11.66
C LEU A 22 0.20 4.71 12.42
N ARG A 23 -0.88 4.38 13.12
CA ARG A 23 -1.55 5.35 13.99
C ARG A 23 -0.66 5.80 15.14
N ASP A 24 0.10 4.87 15.72
CA ASP A 24 1.08 5.20 16.74
C ASP A 24 2.15 6.18 16.23
N ALA A 25 2.47 6.11 14.95
CA ALA A 25 3.42 7.03 14.33
C ALA A 25 2.80 8.37 13.89
N GLY A 26 1.50 8.55 14.10
CA GLY A 26 0.81 9.81 13.81
C GLY A 26 0.11 9.87 12.46
N PHE A 27 -0.03 8.75 11.75
CA PHE A 27 -0.75 8.70 10.48
C PHE A 27 -2.23 8.39 10.69
N ASP A 28 -3.07 8.90 9.77
CA ASP A 28 -4.44 8.43 9.64
C ASP A 28 -4.44 7.20 8.74
N VAL A 29 -5.15 6.14 9.15
CA VAL A 29 -5.11 4.85 8.45
C VAL A 29 -6.50 4.38 8.10
N SER A 30 -6.69 4.00 6.83
CA SER A 30 -7.84 3.26 6.36
C SER A 30 -7.34 1.94 5.78
N VAL A 31 -8.14 0.89 5.86
CA VAL A 31 -7.74 -0.44 5.39
C VAL A 31 -8.72 -0.99 4.38
N ALA A 32 -8.24 -1.89 3.53
CA ALA A 32 -9.05 -2.65 2.59
C ALA A 32 -8.55 -4.09 2.56
N GLU A 33 -9.42 -5.04 2.24
CA GLU A 33 -9.11 -6.46 2.35
C GLU A 33 -8.57 -7.09 1.07
N ASP A 34 -8.70 -6.42 -0.07
CA ASP A 34 -8.13 -6.86 -1.35
C ASP A 34 -8.12 -5.71 -2.35
N GLY A 35 -7.66 -5.99 -3.56
CA GLY A 35 -7.53 -4.96 -4.59
C GLY A 35 -8.86 -4.37 -5.03
N VAL A 36 -9.91 -5.17 -5.11
CA VAL A 36 -11.25 -4.68 -5.49
C VAL A 36 -11.75 -3.71 -4.43
N HIS A 37 -11.70 -4.11 -3.15
CA HIS A 37 -12.11 -3.27 -2.04
C HIS A 37 -11.26 -2.00 -1.98
N GLY A 38 -9.95 -2.12 -2.23
CA GLY A 38 -9.05 -0.97 -2.27
C GLY A 38 -9.46 0.08 -3.29
N LEU A 39 -9.82 -0.36 -4.51
CA LEU A 39 -10.30 0.56 -5.54
C LEU A 39 -11.65 1.18 -5.18
N GLU A 40 -12.53 0.41 -4.53
CA GLU A 40 -13.84 0.91 -4.11
C GLU A 40 -13.75 2.05 -3.09
N VAL A 41 -12.82 1.94 -2.12
CA VAL A 41 -12.70 2.94 -1.06
C VAL A 41 -11.80 4.12 -1.43
N LEU A 42 -11.03 3.98 -2.48
CA LEU A 42 -10.03 4.97 -2.87
C LEU A 42 -10.59 6.40 -3.02
N PRO A 43 -11.74 6.61 -3.69
CA PRO A 43 -12.30 7.96 -3.82
C PRO A 43 -12.67 8.61 -2.48
N ASP A 44 -13.12 7.81 -1.53
CA ASP A 44 -13.54 8.31 -0.21
C ASP A 44 -12.35 8.57 0.70
N VAL A 45 -11.32 7.72 0.64
CA VAL A 45 -10.13 7.82 1.49
C VAL A 45 -9.22 8.96 1.05
N GLN A 46 -9.01 9.11 -0.24
CA GLN A 46 -8.08 10.08 -0.82
C GLN A 46 -6.71 10.03 -0.12
N PRO A 47 -6.02 8.88 -0.18
CA PRO A 47 -4.79 8.71 0.58
C PRO A 47 -3.61 9.52 0.03
N ASP A 48 -2.68 9.84 0.92
CA ASP A 48 -1.39 10.43 0.53
C ASP A 48 -0.37 9.37 0.16
N VAL A 49 -0.53 8.15 0.71
CA VAL A 49 0.31 6.98 0.42
C VAL A 49 -0.56 5.74 0.45
N ILE A 50 -0.28 4.80 -0.46
CA ILE A 50 -0.93 3.50 -0.49
C ILE A 50 0.09 2.44 -0.13
N ILE A 51 -0.29 1.50 0.74
CA ILE A 51 0.48 0.28 1.03
C ILE A 51 -0.34 -0.88 0.53
N THR A 52 0.25 -1.81 -0.23
CA THR A 52 -0.46 -2.99 -0.72
C THR A 52 0.38 -4.24 -0.65
N ASP A 53 -0.26 -5.37 -0.32
CA ASP A 53 0.32 -6.69 -0.53
C ASP A 53 0.20 -7.07 -2.01
N MET A 54 0.91 -8.10 -2.43
CA MET A 54 0.84 -8.62 -3.80
C MET A 54 -0.13 -9.79 -3.94
N ASN A 55 -0.21 -10.67 -2.93
CA ASN A 55 -1.06 -11.86 -2.99
C ASN A 55 -2.38 -11.62 -2.25
N MET A 56 -3.44 -11.42 -3.01
CA MET A 56 -4.78 -11.17 -2.45
C MET A 56 -5.83 -11.82 -3.34
N PRO A 57 -6.98 -12.27 -2.76
CA PRO A 57 -8.07 -12.80 -3.56
C PRO A 57 -8.77 -11.69 -4.36
N ARG A 58 -9.58 -12.07 -5.32
CA ARG A 58 -10.37 -11.22 -6.23
C ARG A 58 -9.51 -10.34 -7.12
N MET A 59 -8.56 -9.61 -6.58
CA MET A 59 -7.62 -8.77 -7.34
C MET A 59 -6.31 -8.70 -6.56
N ASP A 60 -5.22 -9.13 -7.17
CA ASP A 60 -3.90 -9.12 -6.54
C ASP A 60 -3.32 -7.69 -6.51
N GLY A 61 -2.14 -7.55 -5.89
CA GLY A 61 -1.49 -6.25 -5.77
C GLY A 61 -1.11 -5.65 -7.11
N LEU A 62 -0.68 -6.46 -8.07
CA LEU A 62 -0.33 -5.98 -9.41
C LEU A 62 -1.56 -5.37 -10.11
N GLY A 63 -2.70 -6.09 -10.06
CA GLY A 63 -3.95 -5.60 -10.61
C GLY A 63 -4.43 -4.34 -9.93
N PHE A 64 -4.29 -4.28 -8.60
CA PHE A 64 -4.65 -3.10 -7.83
C PHE A 64 -3.79 -1.89 -8.23
N ILE A 65 -2.47 -2.05 -8.33
CA ILE A 65 -1.56 -0.97 -8.74
C ILE A 65 -1.96 -0.46 -10.13
N LYS A 66 -2.21 -1.36 -11.08
CA LYS A 66 -2.65 -0.99 -12.42
C LYS A 66 -3.97 -0.22 -12.38
N GLY A 67 -4.91 -0.67 -11.55
CA GLY A 67 -6.21 0.01 -11.39
C GLY A 67 -6.06 1.42 -10.85
N VAL A 68 -5.20 1.61 -9.85
CA VAL A 68 -4.92 2.94 -9.29
C VAL A 68 -4.32 3.85 -10.37
N ARG A 69 -3.35 3.35 -11.11
CA ARG A 69 -2.63 4.15 -12.13
C ARG A 69 -3.46 4.42 -13.39
N ALA A 70 -4.50 3.64 -13.61
CA ALA A 70 -5.41 3.87 -14.75
C ALA A 70 -6.22 5.16 -14.61
N ASP A 71 -6.39 5.65 -13.38
CA ASP A 71 -7.09 6.91 -13.11
C ASP A 71 -6.05 8.01 -12.90
N ASP A 72 -6.06 9.02 -13.75
CA ASP A 72 -5.11 10.14 -13.70
C ASP A 72 -5.17 10.90 -12.37
N SER A 73 -6.32 10.87 -11.67
CA SER A 73 -6.47 11.52 -10.36
C SER A 73 -5.52 10.94 -9.32
N TYR A 74 -5.07 9.71 -9.50
CA TYR A 74 -4.21 9.01 -8.53
C TYR A 74 -2.78 8.79 -9.03
N ARG A 75 -2.41 9.46 -10.13
CA ARG A 75 -1.09 9.27 -10.73
C ARG A 75 0.07 9.62 -9.80
N ALA A 76 -0.11 10.61 -8.95
CA ALA A 76 0.96 11.12 -8.09
C ALA A 76 1.03 10.43 -6.73
N ILE A 77 0.07 9.56 -6.38
CA ILE A 77 0.06 8.90 -5.07
C ILE A 77 1.15 7.83 -5.04
N PRO A 78 2.12 7.91 -4.13
CA PRO A 78 3.13 6.85 -4.00
C PRO A 78 2.51 5.56 -3.48
N ILE A 79 2.96 4.43 -4.06
CA ILE A 79 2.50 3.09 -3.68
C ILE A 79 3.69 2.30 -3.18
N LEU A 80 3.60 1.84 -1.92
CA LEU A 80 4.60 1.00 -1.29
C LEU A 80 4.06 -0.42 -1.22
N VAL A 81 4.78 -1.37 -1.82
CA VAL A 81 4.43 -2.79 -1.71
C VAL A 81 5.00 -3.34 -0.41
N LEU A 82 4.18 -4.05 0.36
CA LEU A 82 4.58 -4.73 1.60
C LEU A 82 4.09 -6.17 1.50
N THR A 83 5.00 -7.10 1.27
CA THR A 83 4.65 -8.48 0.91
C THR A 83 5.71 -9.47 1.35
N THR A 84 5.35 -10.76 1.40
CA THR A 84 6.33 -11.83 1.63
C THR A 84 7.14 -12.16 0.38
N GLU A 85 6.72 -11.67 -0.78
CA GLU A 85 7.40 -11.94 -2.05
C GLU A 85 8.69 -11.12 -2.17
N SER A 86 9.74 -11.73 -2.74
CA SER A 86 11.02 -11.07 -2.90
C SER A 86 11.66 -11.28 -4.27
N GLY A 87 10.95 -11.92 -5.21
CA GLY A 87 11.48 -12.22 -6.54
C GLY A 87 11.69 -10.96 -7.39
N VAL A 88 12.81 -10.93 -8.11
CA VAL A 88 13.18 -9.79 -8.96
C VAL A 88 12.15 -9.53 -10.06
N GLU A 89 11.63 -10.61 -10.67
CA GLU A 89 10.63 -10.48 -11.74
C GLU A 89 9.36 -9.77 -11.26
N LEU A 90 8.87 -10.15 -10.07
CA LEU A 90 7.64 -9.56 -9.53
C LEU A 90 7.88 -8.10 -9.13
N LYS A 91 9.03 -7.80 -8.55
CA LYS A 91 9.42 -6.43 -8.23
C LYS A 91 9.46 -5.55 -9.48
N THR A 92 10.03 -6.08 -10.56
CA THR A 92 10.11 -5.37 -11.84
C THR A 92 8.73 -5.10 -12.40
N LYS A 93 7.85 -6.10 -12.39
CA LYS A 93 6.47 -5.94 -12.86
C LYS A 93 5.71 -4.90 -12.04
N ALA A 94 5.88 -4.91 -10.72
CA ALA A 94 5.23 -3.93 -9.85
C ALA A 94 5.73 -2.52 -10.13
N ARG A 95 7.03 -2.34 -10.32
CA ARG A 95 7.61 -1.04 -10.64
C ARG A 95 7.10 -0.54 -11.99
N GLU A 96 7.06 -1.40 -13.00
CA GLU A 96 6.53 -1.05 -14.32
C GLU A 96 5.05 -0.67 -14.26
N ALA A 97 4.30 -1.31 -13.37
CA ALA A 97 2.90 -0.97 -13.15
C ALA A 97 2.70 0.33 -12.40
N GLY A 98 3.73 0.85 -11.74
CA GLY A 98 3.69 2.13 -11.05
C GLY A 98 3.95 2.11 -9.56
N ALA A 99 4.47 1.00 -9.00
CA ALA A 99 4.86 0.94 -7.60
C ALA A 99 6.09 1.81 -7.34
N THR A 100 6.12 2.46 -6.18
CA THR A 100 7.18 3.39 -5.78
C THR A 100 8.26 2.70 -4.96
N GLY A 101 7.90 1.74 -4.12
CA GLY A 101 8.84 1.04 -3.25
C GLY A 101 8.37 -0.37 -2.92
N TRP A 102 9.28 -1.14 -2.28
CA TRP A 102 9.03 -2.55 -1.97
C TRP A 102 9.67 -2.91 -0.63
N ILE A 103 8.88 -3.46 0.29
CA ILE A 103 9.35 -3.96 1.58
C ILE A 103 8.88 -5.40 1.74
N VAL A 104 9.78 -6.27 2.21
CA VAL A 104 9.48 -7.68 2.46
C VAL A 104 9.02 -7.85 3.91
N LYS A 105 7.92 -8.59 4.11
CA LYS A 105 7.42 -8.93 5.45
C LYS A 105 8.34 -9.94 6.15
N PRO A 106 8.42 -9.93 7.48
CA PRO A 106 7.73 -9.03 8.40
C PRO A 106 8.31 -7.62 8.39
N PHE A 107 7.49 -6.61 8.65
CA PHE A 107 7.97 -5.25 8.63
C PHE A 107 8.54 -4.82 10.00
N ASP A 108 9.53 -3.95 9.94
CA ASP A 108 10.03 -3.20 11.11
C ASP A 108 9.32 -1.85 11.09
N LYS A 109 8.66 -1.50 12.18
CA LYS A 109 7.88 -0.25 12.28
C LYS A 109 8.71 0.97 11.91
N GLU A 110 9.91 1.10 12.46
CA GLU A 110 10.74 2.28 12.20
C GLU A 110 11.15 2.40 10.74
N LYS A 111 11.51 1.28 10.12
CA LYS A 111 11.87 1.25 8.70
C LYS A 111 10.68 1.54 7.80
N LEU A 112 9.51 1.00 8.16
CA LEU A 112 8.29 1.25 7.41
C LEU A 112 7.90 2.72 7.46
N VAL A 113 7.89 3.32 8.65
CA VAL A 113 7.58 4.74 8.84
C VAL A 113 8.57 5.62 8.07
N ALA A 114 9.85 5.30 8.14
CA ALA A 114 10.88 6.03 7.41
C ALA A 114 10.66 5.97 5.89
N ALA A 115 10.31 4.78 5.37
CA ALA A 115 10.03 4.58 3.96
C ALA A 115 8.81 5.40 3.52
N ILE A 116 7.74 5.39 4.31
CA ILE A 116 6.52 6.16 4.03
C ILE A 116 6.84 7.65 3.96
N ARG A 117 7.56 8.18 4.93
CA ARG A 117 7.90 9.60 4.97
C ARG A 117 8.79 10.02 3.80
N ARG A 118 9.70 9.13 3.38
CA ARG A 118 10.58 9.40 2.25
C ARG A 118 9.82 9.48 0.93
N ILE A 119 8.90 8.54 0.68
CA ILE A 119 8.16 8.52 -0.59
C ILE A 119 7.03 9.54 -0.63
N ALA A 120 6.54 9.97 0.52
CA ALA A 120 5.49 10.99 0.61
C ALA A 120 6.03 12.41 0.48
N ALA A 121 7.34 12.59 0.58
CA ALA A 121 7.97 13.90 0.55
C ALA A 121 7.92 14.55 -0.84
#